data_463a1384e4b9cbaf8301ccf1cfb9e9f7
#
_entry.id   463a1384e4b9cbaf8301ccf1cfb9e9f7
#
_cell.length_a   1.000
_cell.length_b   1.000
_cell.length_c   1.000
_cell.angle_alpha   90.00
_cell.angle_beta   90.00
_cell.angle_gamma   90.00
#
_symmetry.space_group_name_H-M   'P 1'
#
loop_
_entity.id
_entity.type
_entity.pdbx_description
1 polymer ?
#
loop_
_entity_poly.entity_id
_entity_poly.type
_entity_poly.pdbx_seq_one_letter_code
_entity_poly.pdbx_strand_id
1 'polypeptide(L)'
;MQWMRTRPISASNFFHGTLEVIDRDTSVILIKGEDKTRPLMDRVENFVHKISAKVTVFDSKEFELKGISDEFRGMLCPIMMRSAFQRVSTHLEYNRRHPLAIRRYYRRLDY
;
A
#
# COMPACT_ATOMS: atom_id res chain seq x y z
N MET A 1 7.15 7.01 12.54
CA MET A 1 6.06 7.53 11.68
C MET A 1 6.62 8.58 10.72
N GLN A 2 6.22 8.59 9.43
CA GLN A 2 6.79 9.51 8.43
C GLN A 2 6.01 10.82 8.25
N TRP A 3 4.95 11.04 9.02
CA TRP A 3 4.08 12.24 8.96
C TRP A 3 3.55 12.56 7.55
N MET A 4 3.35 11.51 6.76
CA MET A 4 2.74 11.63 5.45
C MET A 4 1.22 11.51 5.57
N ARG A 5 0.51 12.32 4.83
CA ARG A 5 -0.94 12.18 4.71
C ARG A 5 -1.22 11.09 3.68
N THR A 6 -1.94 10.07 4.10
CA THR A 6 -2.36 8.97 3.25
C THR A 6 -3.85 8.70 3.47
N ARG A 7 -4.52 8.25 2.43
CA ARG A 7 -5.92 7.81 2.50
C ARG A 7 -6.00 6.36 2.04
N PRO A 8 -6.12 5.40 2.96
CA PRO A 8 -6.34 4.01 2.60
C PRO A 8 -7.78 3.81 2.12
N ILE A 9 -7.95 3.07 1.02
CA ILE A 9 -9.24 2.81 0.40
C ILE A 9 -9.25 1.38 -0.10
N SER A 10 -10.35 0.66 0.15
CA SER A 10 -10.54 -0.66 -0.44
C SER A 10 -10.83 -0.56 -1.94
N ALA A 11 -10.44 -1.57 -2.71
CA ALA A 11 -10.73 -1.62 -4.14
C ALA A 11 -12.23 -1.54 -4.44
N SER A 12 -13.09 -2.09 -3.56
CA SER A 12 -14.54 -1.99 -3.68
C SER A 12 -15.05 -0.56 -3.60
N ASN A 13 -14.45 0.26 -2.73
CA ASN A 13 -14.85 1.65 -2.54
C ASN A 13 -14.17 2.63 -3.51
N PHE A 14 -13.14 2.19 -4.22
CA PHE A 14 -12.40 3.03 -5.14
C PHE A 14 -13.30 3.66 -6.19
N PHE A 15 -14.18 2.89 -6.83
CA PHE A 15 -15.09 3.34 -7.88
C PHE A 15 -16.32 4.12 -7.36
N HIS A 16 -16.43 4.32 -6.04
CA HIS A 16 -17.53 5.07 -5.41
C HIS A 16 -17.07 6.49 -5.01
N GLY A 17 -16.42 7.20 -5.92
CA GLY A 17 -16.04 8.59 -5.76
C GLY A 17 -14.54 8.87 -5.64
N THR A 18 -13.73 7.94 -5.13
CA THR A 18 -12.28 8.16 -4.99
C THR A 18 -11.58 8.36 -6.34
N LEU A 19 -12.05 7.69 -7.37
CA LEU A 19 -11.51 7.84 -8.74
C LEU A 19 -11.58 9.28 -9.25
N GLU A 20 -12.56 10.08 -8.79
CA GLU A 20 -12.79 11.44 -9.25
C GLU A 20 -11.75 12.45 -8.72
N VAL A 21 -10.99 12.09 -7.68
CA VAL A 21 -9.95 12.95 -7.10
C VAL A 21 -8.54 12.56 -7.51
N ILE A 22 -8.42 11.58 -8.40
CA ILE A 22 -7.12 11.15 -8.93
C ILE A 22 -6.81 11.92 -10.21
N ASP A 23 -5.65 12.52 -10.22
CA ASP A 23 -5.09 13.21 -11.37
C ASP A 23 -3.70 12.66 -11.74
N ARG A 24 -3.07 13.27 -12.73
CA ARG A 24 -1.76 12.88 -13.24
C ARG A 24 -0.68 12.89 -12.15
N ASP A 25 -0.78 13.79 -11.18
CA ASP A 25 0.22 14.00 -10.14
C ASP A 25 -0.08 13.29 -8.84
N THR A 26 -1.23 12.67 -8.72
CA THR A 26 -1.63 11.89 -7.56
C THR A 26 -0.75 10.65 -7.40
N SER A 27 -0.08 10.51 -6.26
CA SER A 27 0.69 9.30 -5.95
C SER A 27 -0.24 8.20 -5.47
N VAL A 28 -0.28 7.09 -6.20
CA VAL A 28 -1.12 5.93 -5.90
C VAL A 28 -0.24 4.74 -5.55
N ILE A 29 -0.53 4.12 -4.40
CA ILE A 29 0.10 2.87 -3.99
C ILE A 29 -0.96 1.78 -4.00
N LEU A 30 -0.77 0.77 -4.82
CA LEU A 30 -1.64 -0.40 -4.92
C LEU A 30 -1.04 -1.56 -4.13
N ILE A 31 -1.87 -2.23 -3.33
CA ILE A 31 -1.48 -3.41 -2.55
C ILE A 31 -2.36 -4.56 -3.04
N LYS A 32 -1.77 -5.48 -3.79
CA LYS A 32 -2.47 -6.60 -4.41
C LYS A 32 -2.23 -7.89 -3.65
N GLY A 33 -3.29 -8.47 -3.11
CA GLY A 33 -3.28 -9.80 -2.49
C GLY A 33 -3.54 -10.92 -3.49
N GLU A 34 -3.60 -12.15 -2.97
CA GLU A 34 -3.89 -13.38 -3.73
C GLU A 34 -5.26 -13.95 -3.41
N ASP A 35 -6.17 -13.14 -2.92
CA ASP A 35 -7.53 -13.53 -2.61
C ASP A 35 -8.50 -13.32 -3.80
N LYS A 36 -9.75 -13.68 -3.58
CA LYS A 36 -10.84 -13.55 -4.57
C LYS A 36 -11.12 -12.12 -5.02
N THR A 37 -10.59 -11.11 -4.34
CA THR A 37 -10.77 -9.69 -4.70
C THR A 37 -9.73 -9.21 -5.71
N ARG A 38 -8.75 -10.04 -6.06
CA ARG A 38 -7.68 -9.70 -6.98
C ARG A 38 -8.17 -9.14 -8.33
N PRO A 39 -9.19 -9.68 -9.01
CA PRO A 39 -9.69 -9.12 -10.27
C PRO A 39 -10.17 -7.66 -10.13
N LEU A 40 -10.70 -7.31 -8.95
CA LEU A 40 -11.10 -5.93 -8.68
C LEU A 40 -9.87 -5.01 -8.54
N MET A 41 -8.81 -5.49 -7.90
CA MET A 41 -7.54 -4.74 -7.84
C MET A 41 -6.90 -4.57 -9.21
N ASP A 42 -6.94 -5.60 -10.07
CA ASP A 42 -6.45 -5.50 -11.46
C ASP A 42 -7.23 -4.43 -12.25
N ARG A 43 -8.54 -4.33 -12.01
CA ARG A 43 -9.38 -3.28 -12.59
C ARG A 43 -8.99 -1.88 -12.10
N VAL A 44 -8.72 -1.72 -10.80
CA VAL A 44 -8.24 -0.45 -10.22
C VAL A 44 -6.88 -0.09 -10.82
N GLU A 45 -5.96 -1.03 -10.89
CA GLU A 45 -4.62 -0.82 -11.47
C GLU A 45 -4.70 -0.34 -12.92
N ASN A 46 -5.48 -1.04 -13.75
CA ASN A 46 -5.69 -0.67 -15.15
C ASN A 46 -6.30 0.74 -15.30
N PHE A 47 -7.13 1.15 -14.37
CA PHE A 47 -7.72 2.49 -14.36
C PHE A 47 -6.68 3.55 -13.96
N VAL A 48 -5.99 3.37 -12.83
CA VAL A 48 -5.07 4.40 -12.31
C VAL A 48 -3.87 4.62 -13.22
N HIS A 49 -3.38 3.58 -13.91
CA HIS A 49 -2.30 3.72 -14.89
C HIS A 49 -2.66 4.57 -16.11
N LYS A 50 -3.95 4.75 -16.41
CA LYS A 50 -4.40 5.63 -17.50
C LYS A 50 -4.39 7.11 -17.09
N ILE A 51 -4.42 7.40 -15.81
CA ILE A 51 -4.62 8.75 -15.27
C ILE A 51 -3.37 9.24 -14.54
N SER A 52 -2.84 8.48 -13.60
CA SER A 52 -1.69 8.89 -12.80
C SER A 52 -0.36 8.44 -13.41
N ALA A 53 0.63 9.33 -13.35
CA ALA A 53 2.02 9.03 -13.70
C ALA A 53 2.83 8.45 -12.53
N LYS A 54 2.27 8.40 -11.32
CA LYS A 54 2.97 8.06 -10.06
C LYS A 54 2.32 6.85 -9.38
N VAL A 55 2.24 5.73 -10.09
CA VAL A 55 1.66 4.48 -9.57
C VAL A 55 2.77 3.54 -9.10
N THR A 56 2.64 3.05 -7.88
CA THR A 56 3.51 2.00 -7.33
C THR A 56 2.65 0.80 -6.96
N VAL A 57 3.00 -0.37 -7.46
CA VAL A 57 2.29 -1.62 -7.18
C VAL A 57 3.12 -2.50 -6.27
N PHE A 58 2.51 -2.99 -5.21
CA PHE A 58 3.03 -4.07 -4.37
C PHE A 58 2.16 -5.30 -4.60
N ASP A 59 2.67 -6.23 -5.37
CA ASP A 59 1.97 -7.48 -5.70
C ASP A 59 2.52 -8.63 -4.88
N SER A 60 1.65 -9.33 -4.13
CA SER A 60 2.07 -10.50 -3.34
C SER A 60 2.62 -11.63 -4.19
N LYS A 61 2.24 -11.74 -5.46
CA LYS A 61 2.75 -12.76 -6.38
C LYS A 61 4.23 -12.58 -6.73
N GLU A 62 4.79 -11.38 -6.54
CA GLU A 62 6.20 -11.13 -6.75
C GLU A 62 7.09 -11.69 -5.62
N PHE A 63 6.48 -12.11 -4.51
CA PHE A 63 7.21 -12.69 -3.38
C PHE A 63 7.27 -14.21 -3.54
N GLU A 64 8.49 -14.73 -3.62
CA GLU A 64 8.72 -16.18 -3.62
C GLU A 64 8.51 -16.75 -2.21
N LEU A 65 7.65 -17.77 -2.10
CA LEU A 65 7.41 -18.53 -0.87
C LEU A 65 7.69 -20.00 -1.14
N LYS A 66 8.96 -20.38 -1.05
CA LYS A 66 9.38 -21.78 -1.25
C LYS A 66 8.70 -22.72 -0.26
N GLY A 67 8.08 -23.78 -0.78
CA GLY A 67 7.45 -24.80 0.04
C GLY A 67 6.07 -24.44 0.60
N ILE A 68 5.52 -23.30 0.23
CA ILE A 68 4.15 -22.89 0.62
C ILE A 68 3.21 -23.12 -0.58
N SER A 69 2.13 -23.88 -0.34
CA SER A 69 1.11 -24.09 -1.36
C SER A 69 0.28 -22.83 -1.63
N ASP A 70 -0.32 -22.74 -2.81
CA ASP A 70 -1.12 -21.57 -3.22
C ASP A 70 -2.30 -21.30 -2.27
N GLU A 71 -2.86 -22.33 -1.65
CA GLU A 71 -3.93 -22.20 -0.65
C GLU A 71 -3.49 -21.37 0.56
N PHE A 72 -2.25 -21.58 1.04
CA PHE A 72 -1.71 -20.85 2.19
C PHE A 72 -1.14 -19.50 1.82
N ARG A 73 -0.78 -19.26 0.57
CA ARG A 73 -0.24 -17.98 0.12
C ARG A 73 -1.22 -16.83 0.38
N GLY A 74 -2.50 -17.00 0.03
CA GLY A 74 -3.53 -16.00 0.29
C GLY A 74 -3.66 -15.65 1.78
N MET A 75 -3.55 -16.64 2.65
CA MET A 75 -3.60 -16.46 4.11
C MET A 75 -2.35 -15.72 4.65
N LEU A 76 -1.17 -16.01 4.10
CA LEU A 76 0.10 -15.43 4.53
C LEU A 76 0.38 -14.05 3.90
N CYS A 77 -0.33 -13.70 2.83
CA CYS A 77 -0.17 -12.44 2.10
C CYS A 77 -0.11 -11.19 3.01
N PRO A 78 -0.97 -10.99 4.02
CA PRO A 78 -0.89 -9.82 4.88
C PRO A 78 0.42 -9.73 5.67
N ILE A 79 0.98 -10.86 6.08
CA ILE A 79 2.26 -10.91 6.82
C ILE A 79 3.41 -10.51 5.91
N MET A 80 3.44 -11.03 4.68
CA MET A 80 4.45 -10.67 3.68
C MET A 80 4.39 -9.19 3.33
N MET A 81 3.20 -8.67 3.06
CA MET A 81 3.00 -7.26 2.75
C MET A 81 3.43 -6.36 3.90
N ARG A 82 3.11 -6.73 5.15
CA ARG A 82 3.59 -6.01 6.32
C ARG A 82 5.12 -5.94 6.36
N SER A 83 5.80 -7.05 6.10
CA SER A 83 7.27 -7.10 6.09
C SER A 83 7.85 -6.21 4.99
N ALA A 84 7.27 -6.22 3.79
CA ALA A 84 7.66 -5.34 2.68
C ALA A 84 7.48 -3.87 3.06
N PHE A 85 6.34 -3.48 3.63
CA PHE A 85 6.09 -2.11 4.06
C PHE A 85 6.98 -1.66 5.22
N GLN A 86 7.38 -2.57 6.10
CA GLN A 86 8.35 -2.25 7.15
C GLN A 86 9.69 -1.86 6.52
N ARG A 87 10.16 -2.58 5.50
CA ARG A 87 11.38 -2.21 4.75
C ARG A 87 11.24 -0.87 4.05
N VAL A 88 10.10 -0.62 3.39
CA VAL A 88 9.80 0.69 2.78
C VAL A 88 9.88 1.80 3.83
N SER A 89 9.31 1.59 5.02
CA SER A 89 9.35 2.56 6.11
C SER A 89 10.78 2.85 6.56
N THR A 90 11.64 1.84 6.65
CA THR A 90 13.07 2.01 6.99
C THR A 90 13.81 2.80 5.91
N HIS A 91 13.56 2.50 4.64
CA HIS A 91 14.16 3.27 3.54
C HIS A 91 13.69 4.73 3.52
N LEU A 92 12.40 4.97 3.82
CA LEU A 92 11.87 6.33 3.95
C LEU A 92 12.49 7.07 5.12
N GLU A 93 12.71 6.40 6.25
CA GLU A 93 13.43 6.97 7.41
C GLU A 93 14.80 7.50 7.00
N TYR A 94 15.57 6.65 6.32
CA TYR A 94 16.91 6.99 5.85
C TYR A 94 16.88 8.15 4.84
N ASN A 95 16.09 8.01 3.78
CA ASN A 95 16.06 8.98 2.68
C ASN A 95 15.50 10.34 3.09
N ARG A 96 14.54 10.37 4.00
CA ARG A 96 13.90 11.60 4.49
C ARG A 96 14.58 12.17 5.73
N ARG A 97 15.57 11.46 6.28
CA ARG A 97 16.24 11.81 7.55
C ARG A 97 15.22 12.07 8.67
N HIS A 98 14.15 11.27 8.69
CA HIS A 98 13.05 11.43 9.64
C HIS A 98 12.85 10.13 10.42
N PRO A 99 13.39 10.02 11.66
CA PRO A 99 13.33 8.80 12.45
C PRO A 99 11.90 8.29 12.70
N LEU A 100 11.68 7.00 12.55
CA LEU A 100 10.37 6.36 12.74
C LEU A 100 9.82 6.53 14.17
N ALA A 101 10.71 6.66 15.16
CA ALA A 101 10.34 6.80 16.56
C ALA A 101 9.77 8.19 16.89
N ILE A 102 10.04 9.21 16.08
CA ILE A 102 9.56 10.56 16.35
C ILE A 102 8.05 10.62 16.22
N ARG A 103 7.42 11.04 17.31
CA ARG A 103 5.97 11.26 17.37
C ARG A 103 5.70 12.75 17.67
N ARG A 104 4.77 13.34 16.92
CA ARG A 104 4.50 14.77 16.99
C ARG A 104 3.86 15.18 18.32
N TYR A 105 2.90 14.42 18.80
CA TYR A 105 2.04 14.79 19.93
C TYR A 105 2.12 13.83 21.12
N TYR A 106 2.58 12.61 20.92
CA TYR A 106 2.64 11.60 21.99
C TYR A 106 3.47 12.09 23.18
N ARG A 107 2.90 12.07 24.37
CA ARG A 107 3.47 12.59 25.63
C ARG A 107 3.85 14.09 25.58
N ARG A 108 3.27 14.86 24.67
CA ARG A 108 3.46 16.31 24.56
C ARG A 108 2.17 17.08 24.72
N LEU A 109 1.04 16.44 24.44
CA LEU A 109 -0.31 16.97 24.61
C LEU A 109 -1.16 15.91 25.29
N ASP A 110 -2.08 16.32 26.15
CA ASP A 110 -3.11 15.48 26.72
C ASP A 110 -4.21 15.23 25.67
N TYR A 111 -4.66 13.98 25.54
CA TYR A 111 -5.75 13.58 24.63
C TYR A 111 -6.46 12.30 25.12
#